data_7cdfd61ff8a91bb931fb85ac73aba0b2
#
_entry.id   7cdfd61ff8a91bb931fb85ac73aba0b2
#
_cell.length_a   1.000
_cell.length_b   1.000
_cell.length_c   1.000
_cell.angle_alpha   90.00
_cell.angle_beta   90.00
_cell.angle_gamma   90.00
#
_symmetry.space_group_name_H-M   'P 1'
#
loop_
_entity.id
_entity.type
_entity.pdbx_description
1 polymer ?
#
loop_
_entity_poly.entity_id
_entity_poly.type
_entity_poly.pdbx_seq_one_letter_code
_entity_poly.pdbx_strand_id
1 'polypeptide(L)'
;MKNAVVCLLISVLSVTVAMAQSSKSISILGDSYSTFEGYLQPDTNAIWYWDNVKAENTDVHHVRETWWHQFIKENGYRLCVNNSFSGATISYSGYKSGKPDFTDYSDRSFITRLKNLGTPDIILVFGGTNDSWAGSPIGEYQYEGWTRNDLFSFRPAMACLLEKMIDYYPNVEIVFLLNDDLKEEIDESVRTICTHYGVKW
;
A
#
# COMPACT_ATOMS: atom_id res chain seq x y z
N MET A 1 -49.50 -3.64 66.53
CA MET A 1 -48.78 -2.65 65.76
C MET A 1 -47.74 -3.47 64.96
N LYS A 2 -47.94 -3.62 63.67
CA LYS A 2 -47.06 -4.44 62.80
C LYS A 2 -46.21 -3.51 61.96
N ASN A 3 -44.91 -3.50 62.19
CA ASN A 3 -43.96 -2.71 61.38
C ASN A 3 -43.68 -3.44 60.09
N ALA A 4 -44.11 -2.88 58.97
CA ALA A 4 -43.74 -3.35 57.65
C ALA A 4 -42.39 -2.72 57.25
N VAL A 5 -41.35 -3.53 57.08
CA VAL A 5 -40.07 -3.15 56.51
C VAL A 5 -40.20 -3.22 54.98
N VAL A 6 -40.16 -2.08 54.31
CA VAL A 6 -40.10 -2.00 52.86
C VAL A 6 -38.65 -2.09 52.45
N CYS A 7 -38.24 -3.23 51.90
CA CYS A 7 -36.93 -3.38 51.22
C CYS A 7 -37.01 -2.78 49.83
N LEU A 8 -36.37 -1.66 49.62
CA LEU A 8 -36.21 -1.05 48.32
C LEU A 8 -35.04 -1.74 47.59
N LEU A 9 -35.34 -2.63 46.64
CA LEU A 9 -34.36 -3.23 45.74
C LEU A 9 -34.00 -2.24 44.68
N ILE A 10 -32.83 -1.59 44.82
CA ILE A 10 -32.24 -0.79 43.76
C ILE A 10 -31.51 -1.74 42.81
N SER A 11 -32.13 -2.07 41.68
CA SER A 11 -31.48 -2.75 40.60
C SER A 11 -30.57 -1.78 39.84
N VAL A 12 -29.26 -1.86 40.09
CA VAL A 12 -28.26 -1.13 39.29
C VAL A 12 -28.17 -1.79 37.92
N LEU A 13 -28.82 -1.20 36.95
CA LEU A 13 -28.69 -1.58 35.53
C LEU A 13 -27.29 -1.11 35.04
N SER A 14 -26.29 -1.97 35.09
CA SER A 14 -24.99 -1.74 34.49
C SER A 14 -25.15 -1.81 32.99
N VAL A 15 -25.29 -0.64 32.35
CA VAL A 15 -25.19 -0.49 30.88
C VAL A 15 -23.72 -0.63 30.52
N THR A 16 -23.30 -1.81 30.11
CA THR A 16 -22.02 -2.01 29.44
C THR A 16 -22.12 -1.41 28.05
N VAL A 17 -21.63 -0.17 27.87
CA VAL A 17 -21.40 0.41 26.54
C VAL A 17 -20.25 -0.39 25.93
N ALA A 18 -20.60 -1.36 25.12
CA ALA A 18 -19.62 -1.99 24.23
C ALA A 18 -19.17 -0.91 23.24
N MET A 19 -18.02 -0.31 23.49
CA MET A 19 -17.35 0.53 22.51
C MET A 19 -17.01 -0.39 21.35
N ALA A 20 -17.82 -0.36 20.30
CA ALA A 20 -17.48 -1.01 19.05
C ALA A 20 -16.18 -0.39 18.57
N GLN A 21 -15.08 -1.13 18.72
CA GLN A 21 -13.80 -0.69 18.20
C GLN A 21 -13.96 -0.57 16.68
N SER A 22 -13.92 0.66 16.18
CA SER A 22 -14.00 0.91 14.73
C SER A 22 -12.91 0.09 14.05
N SER A 23 -13.30 -0.75 13.07
CA SER A 23 -12.32 -1.52 12.32
C SER A 23 -11.37 -0.57 11.60
N LYS A 24 -10.05 -0.81 11.71
CA LYS A 24 -9.04 -0.01 11.01
C LYS A 24 -9.27 -0.06 9.50
N SER A 25 -9.02 1.07 8.85
CA SER A 25 -9.08 1.22 7.41
C SER A 25 -7.69 1.11 6.79
N ILE A 26 -7.61 0.45 5.63
CA ILE A 26 -6.35 0.20 4.93
C ILE A 26 -6.43 0.82 3.54
N SER A 27 -5.36 1.51 3.14
CA SER A 27 -5.13 1.86 1.75
C SER A 27 -3.93 1.11 1.18
N ILE A 28 -3.98 0.85 -0.12
CA ILE A 28 -2.97 0.10 -0.84
C ILE A 28 -2.37 1.00 -1.91
N LEU A 29 -1.05 1.14 -1.90
CA LEU A 29 -0.26 1.70 -2.97
C LEU A 29 0.55 0.56 -3.59
N GLY A 30 0.11 0.06 -4.74
CA GLY A 30 0.64 -1.17 -5.30
C GLY A 30 0.90 -1.13 -6.81
N ASP A 31 1.43 -2.24 -7.32
CA ASP A 31 1.59 -2.55 -8.72
C ASP A 31 0.55 -3.57 -9.21
N SER A 32 0.86 -4.36 -10.26
CA SER A 32 -0.03 -5.36 -10.85
C SER A 32 -0.58 -6.37 -9.85
N TYR A 33 0.24 -6.84 -8.91
CA TYR A 33 -0.14 -7.83 -7.91
C TYR A 33 -1.24 -7.37 -6.96
N SER A 34 -1.47 -6.07 -6.88
CA SER A 34 -2.48 -5.48 -6.01
C SER A 34 -3.71 -4.97 -6.75
N THR A 35 -3.72 -5.06 -8.10
CA THR A 35 -4.87 -4.62 -8.91
C THR A 35 -5.99 -5.65 -8.89
N PHE A 36 -7.23 -5.21 -9.07
CA PHE A 36 -8.37 -6.04 -9.44
C PHE A 36 -9.47 -5.16 -10.04
N GLU A 37 -10.15 -5.67 -11.07
CA GLU A 37 -11.24 -4.97 -11.75
C GLU A 37 -12.31 -4.49 -10.77
N GLY A 38 -12.74 -3.22 -10.90
CA GLY A 38 -13.78 -2.61 -10.07
C GLY A 38 -13.35 -2.20 -8.66
N TYR A 39 -12.08 -2.40 -8.28
CA TYR A 39 -11.56 -2.08 -6.94
C TYR A 39 -10.48 -1.00 -6.91
N LEU A 40 -10.14 -0.42 -8.05
CA LEU A 40 -9.12 0.62 -8.14
C LEU A 40 -9.70 2.03 -8.06
N GLN A 41 -8.93 2.94 -7.48
CA GLN A 41 -9.19 4.38 -7.49
C GLN A 41 -7.92 5.15 -7.85
N PRO A 42 -7.93 5.88 -8.98
CA PRO A 42 -9.03 5.95 -9.96
C PRO A 42 -9.22 4.64 -10.73
N ASP A 43 -10.40 4.43 -11.26
CA ASP A 43 -10.78 3.27 -12.08
C ASP A 43 -10.08 3.23 -13.44
N THR A 44 -9.43 4.33 -13.84
CA THR A 44 -8.60 4.44 -15.03
C THR A 44 -7.21 3.81 -14.90
N ASN A 45 -6.82 3.39 -13.69
CA ASN A 45 -5.54 2.71 -13.48
C ASN A 45 -5.50 1.38 -14.23
N ALA A 46 -4.35 1.06 -14.81
CA ALA A 46 -4.17 -0.21 -15.51
C ALA A 46 -4.34 -1.41 -14.56
N ILE A 47 -5.05 -2.42 -15.03
CA ILE A 47 -5.47 -3.61 -14.27
C ILE A 47 -4.67 -4.82 -14.78
N TRP A 48 -4.41 -5.77 -13.90
CA TRP A 48 -3.81 -7.07 -14.21
C TRP A 48 -4.79 -8.22 -13.92
N TYR A 49 -5.54 -8.17 -12.82
CA TYR A 49 -6.50 -9.21 -12.44
C TYR A 49 -7.93 -8.78 -12.75
N TRP A 50 -8.66 -9.65 -13.43
CA TRP A 50 -10.03 -9.42 -13.91
C TRP A 50 -10.99 -10.47 -13.36
N ASP A 51 -12.23 -10.09 -13.11
CA ASP A 51 -13.24 -11.05 -12.68
C ASP A 51 -13.61 -12.01 -13.83
N ASN A 52 -13.63 -13.31 -13.52
CA ASN A 52 -14.03 -14.39 -14.44
C ASN A 52 -13.28 -14.45 -15.79
N VAL A 53 -12.20 -13.73 -15.96
CA VAL A 53 -11.38 -13.83 -17.16
C VAL A 53 -10.43 -15.03 -17.01
N LYS A 54 -10.45 -15.93 -18.00
CA LYS A 54 -9.43 -16.98 -18.15
C LYS A 54 -8.12 -16.31 -18.60
N ALA A 55 -7.43 -15.67 -17.69
CA ALA A 55 -6.05 -15.28 -17.94
C ALA A 55 -5.21 -16.56 -17.82
N GLU A 56 -4.60 -16.98 -18.91
CA GLU A 56 -3.79 -18.21 -18.98
C GLU A 56 -2.59 -18.19 -18.04
N ASN A 57 -2.23 -17.04 -17.48
CA ASN A 57 -1.02 -16.81 -16.71
C ASN A 57 -1.27 -16.31 -15.28
N THR A 58 -2.46 -16.48 -14.73
CA THR A 58 -2.75 -16.10 -13.34
C THR A 58 -3.72 -17.08 -12.70
N ASP A 59 -3.57 -17.28 -11.41
CA ASP A 59 -4.45 -18.05 -10.54
C ASP A 59 -5.48 -17.19 -9.80
N VAL A 60 -5.47 -15.86 -10.01
CA VAL A 60 -6.39 -14.91 -9.41
C VAL A 60 -7.53 -14.57 -10.38
N HIS A 61 -8.72 -15.11 -10.12
CA HIS A 61 -9.92 -14.96 -10.94
C HIS A 61 -11.08 -14.27 -10.21
N HIS A 62 -10.95 -14.05 -8.90
CA HIS A 62 -11.92 -13.36 -8.08
C HIS A 62 -11.22 -12.47 -7.07
N VAL A 63 -11.84 -11.35 -6.71
CA VAL A 63 -11.27 -10.40 -5.73
C VAL A 63 -10.90 -11.07 -4.41
N ARG A 64 -11.66 -12.07 -3.96
CA ARG A 64 -11.40 -12.82 -2.74
C ARG A 64 -10.08 -13.63 -2.76
N GLU A 65 -9.48 -13.81 -3.91
CA GLU A 65 -8.22 -14.52 -4.13
C GLU A 65 -7.03 -13.58 -4.11
N THR A 66 -7.26 -12.26 -4.16
CA THR A 66 -6.18 -11.28 -4.02
C THR A 66 -5.63 -11.28 -2.59
N TRP A 67 -4.32 -11.09 -2.46
CA TRP A 67 -3.63 -11.07 -1.17
C TRP A 67 -4.23 -10.03 -0.21
N TRP A 68 -4.53 -8.83 -0.71
CA TRP A 68 -5.04 -7.74 0.10
C TRP A 68 -6.48 -7.96 0.58
N HIS A 69 -7.33 -8.58 -0.24
CA HIS A 69 -8.69 -8.89 0.17
C HIS A 69 -8.71 -9.94 1.28
N GLN A 70 -7.86 -10.98 1.16
CA GLN A 70 -7.69 -11.99 2.20
C GLN A 70 -7.19 -11.36 3.49
N PHE A 71 -6.12 -10.56 3.41
CA PHE A 71 -5.54 -9.87 4.56
C PHE A 71 -6.56 -8.96 5.29
N ILE A 72 -7.31 -8.16 4.54
CA ILE A 72 -8.34 -7.28 5.09
C ILE A 72 -9.44 -8.08 5.80
N LYS A 73 -9.92 -9.15 5.16
CA LYS A 73 -10.97 -10.01 5.70
C LYS A 73 -10.54 -10.73 6.97
N GLU A 74 -9.37 -11.33 6.98
CA GLU A 74 -8.85 -12.11 8.10
C GLU A 74 -8.58 -11.25 9.34
N ASN A 75 -8.22 -10.00 9.14
CA ASN A 75 -7.94 -9.07 10.24
C ASN A 75 -9.12 -8.17 10.62
N GLY A 76 -10.27 -8.31 9.98
CA GLY A 76 -11.44 -7.48 10.26
C GLY A 76 -11.25 -6.01 9.91
N TYR A 77 -10.39 -5.69 8.93
CA TYR A 77 -10.15 -4.35 8.46
C TYR A 77 -11.16 -3.92 7.39
N ARG A 78 -11.07 -2.67 6.94
CA ARG A 78 -11.86 -2.13 5.83
C ARG A 78 -10.93 -1.56 4.76
N LEU A 79 -11.24 -1.80 3.50
CA LEU A 79 -10.56 -1.12 2.40
C LEU A 79 -10.97 0.36 2.38
N CYS A 80 -9.99 1.28 2.45
CA CYS A 80 -10.20 2.71 2.23
C CYS A 80 -10.03 3.02 0.73
N VAL A 81 -8.81 2.85 0.21
CA VAL A 81 -8.50 3.08 -1.20
C VAL A 81 -7.51 2.02 -1.67
N ASN A 82 -7.73 1.43 -2.84
CA ASN A 82 -6.72 0.69 -3.57
C ASN A 82 -6.27 1.53 -4.77
N ASN A 83 -5.11 2.18 -4.66
CA ASN A 83 -4.49 2.94 -5.74
C ASN A 83 -3.31 2.16 -6.32
N SER A 84 -3.57 0.94 -6.79
CA SER A 84 -2.59 0.15 -7.51
C SER A 84 -2.65 0.40 -9.01
N PHE A 85 -1.54 0.19 -9.70
CA PHE A 85 -1.42 0.40 -11.15
C PHE A 85 -0.52 -0.69 -11.75
N SER A 86 -1.05 -1.50 -12.65
CA SER A 86 -0.29 -2.59 -13.29
C SER A 86 0.93 -2.05 -14.05
N GLY A 87 2.09 -2.63 -13.80
CA GLY A 87 3.35 -2.23 -14.41
C GLY A 87 4.02 -0.99 -13.80
N ALA A 88 3.44 -0.38 -12.77
CA ALA A 88 4.01 0.81 -12.15
C ALA A 88 5.32 0.51 -11.41
N THR A 89 6.26 1.43 -11.51
CA THR A 89 7.55 1.46 -10.80
C THR A 89 7.53 2.48 -9.66
N ILE A 90 8.37 2.30 -8.66
CA ILE A 90 8.63 3.32 -7.65
C ILE A 90 9.40 4.47 -8.29
N SER A 91 10.49 4.15 -9.02
CA SER A 91 11.24 5.13 -9.80
C SER A 91 10.42 5.65 -11.00
N TYR A 92 10.94 6.66 -11.68
CA TYR A 92 10.39 7.12 -12.95
C TYR A 92 10.87 6.30 -14.15
N SER A 93 11.76 5.35 -13.95
CA SER A 93 12.26 4.45 -14.98
C SER A 93 11.34 3.26 -15.18
N GLY A 94 10.59 3.25 -16.28
CA GLY A 94 9.80 2.12 -16.73
C GLY A 94 10.55 1.18 -17.65
N TYR A 95 9.83 0.24 -18.25
CA TYR A 95 10.40 -0.71 -19.21
C TYR A 95 10.94 -0.02 -20.45
N LYS A 96 12.02 -0.56 -21.04
CA LYS A 96 12.69 0.03 -22.21
C LYS A 96 11.88 -0.02 -23.51
N SER A 97 10.90 -0.87 -23.61
CA SER A 97 9.95 -0.93 -24.75
C SER A 97 10.63 -0.92 -26.14
N GLY A 98 11.74 -1.65 -26.29
CA GLY A 98 12.50 -1.73 -27.54
C GLY A 98 13.41 -0.52 -27.85
N LYS A 99 13.55 0.43 -26.92
CA LYS A 99 14.46 1.58 -27.01
C LYS A 99 15.67 1.36 -26.09
N PRO A 100 16.81 2.04 -26.35
CA PRO A 100 17.97 1.96 -25.46
C PRO A 100 17.69 2.57 -24.09
N ASP A 101 16.83 3.60 -24.02
CA ASP A 101 16.51 4.32 -22.80
C ASP A 101 15.25 3.79 -22.13
N PHE A 102 15.14 4.01 -20.84
CA PHE A 102 13.93 3.71 -20.08
C PHE A 102 12.76 4.60 -20.54
N THR A 103 11.56 4.02 -20.56
CA THR A 103 10.34 4.80 -20.73
C THR A 103 10.07 5.61 -19.47
N ASP A 104 9.67 6.85 -19.60
CA ASP A 104 9.27 7.70 -18.46
C ASP A 104 7.92 7.23 -17.91
N TYR A 105 7.92 6.70 -16.67
CA TYR A 105 6.74 6.24 -15.93
C TYR A 105 6.35 7.20 -14.81
N SER A 106 6.82 8.44 -14.84
CA SER A 106 6.49 9.43 -13.81
C SER A 106 4.99 9.70 -13.69
N ASP A 107 4.20 9.45 -14.74
CA ASP A 107 2.75 9.60 -14.74
C ASP A 107 2.02 8.56 -13.86
N ARG A 108 2.63 7.41 -13.65
CA ARG A 108 2.06 6.26 -12.93
C ARG A 108 2.91 5.76 -11.77
N SER A 109 4.05 6.39 -11.50
CA SER A 109 4.94 5.98 -10.41
C SER A 109 4.25 6.06 -9.04
N PHE A 110 4.77 5.30 -8.08
CA PHE A 110 4.30 5.33 -6.70
C PHE A 110 4.36 6.74 -6.10
N ILE A 111 5.43 7.51 -6.42
CA ILE A 111 5.60 8.91 -5.96
C ILE A 111 4.45 9.80 -6.44
N THR A 112 3.99 9.64 -7.66
CA THR A 112 2.92 10.48 -8.24
C THR A 112 1.57 10.13 -7.64
N ARG A 113 1.35 8.87 -7.29
CA ARG A 113 0.06 8.36 -6.79
C ARG A 113 -0.10 8.42 -5.27
N LEU A 114 0.98 8.63 -4.50
CA LEU A 114 0.95 8.56 -3.04
C LEU A 114 -0.13 9.42 -2.36
N LYS A 115 -0.51 10.55 -2.96
CA LYS A 115 -1.50 11.49 -2.39
C LYS A 115 -2.95 11.03 -2.54
N ASN A 116 -3.20 9.97 -3.29
CA ASN A 116 -4.54 9.51 -3.64
C ASN A 116 -4.96 8.27 -2.82
N LEU A 117 -4.61 8.23 -1.54
CA LEU A 117 -4.87 7.07 -0.68
C LEU A 117 -5.99 7.33 0.35
N GLY A 118 -6.71 8.46 0.23
CA GLY A 118 -7.80 8.80 1.16
C GLY A 118 -7.31 9.07 2.57
N THR A 119 -8.05 8.59 3.56
CA THR A 119 -7.75 8.78 4.99
C THR A 119 -7.70 7.44 5.74
N PRO A 120 -6.70 6.60 5.46
CA PRO A 120 -6.58 5.29 6.10
C PRO A 120 -5.93 5.38 7.49
N ASP A 121 -6.08 4.31 8.27
CA ASP A 121 -5.30 4.07 9.49
C ASP A 121 -3.95 3.42 9.18
N ILE A 122 -3.89 2.64 8.09
CA ILE A 122 -2.71 1.90 7.65
C ILE A 122 -2.56 2.05 6.13
N ILE A 123 -1.33 2.26 5.65
CA ILE A 123 -0.99 2.19 4.24
C ILE A 123 -0.08 0.98 4.02
N LEU A 124 -0.48 0.10 3.11
CA LEU A 124 0.35 -1.00 2.62
C LEU A 124 0.95 -0.60 1.27
N VAL A 125 2.27 -0.58 1.20
CA VAL A 125 3.02 -0.30 -0.03
C VAL A 125 3.57 -1.63 -0.55
N PHE A 126 3.14 -2.06 -1.74
CA PHE A 126 3.63 -3.28 -2.37
C PHE A 126 4.23 -2.93 -3.73
N GLY A 127 5.55 -2.79 -3.80
CA GLY A 127 6.26 -2.29 -4.98
C GLY A 127 7.71 -2.70 -5.03
N GLY A 128 8.42 -2.18 -6.07
CA GLY A 128 9.81 -2.54 -6.35
C GLY A 128 9.93 -3.70 -7.36
N THR A 129 8.88 -4.49 -7.57
CA THR A 129 8.86 -5.60 -8.52
C THR A 129 9.16 -5.12 -9.94
N ASN A 130 8.43 -4.12 -10.40
CA ASN A 130 8.64 -3.58 -11.75
C ASN A 130 9.98 -2.85 -11.89
N ASP A 131 10.49 -2.20 -10.84
CA ASP A 131 11.84 -1.62 -10.85
C ASP A 131 12.91 -2.72 -11.03
N SER A 132 12.77 -3.83 -10.32
CA SER A 132 13.64 -5.00 -10.44
C SER A 132 13.60 -5.59 -11.86
N TRP A 133 12.41 -5.83 -12.41
CA TRP A 133 12.22 -6.47 -13.72
C TRP A 133 12.58 -5.56 -14.89
N ALA A 134 12.26 -4.28 -14.81
CA ALA A 134 12.67 -3.28 -15.81
C ALA A 134 14.17 -3.02 -15.80
N GLY A 135 14.85 -3.34 -14.69
CA GLY A 135 16.25 -3.04 -14.47
C GLY A 135 16.47 -1.55 -14.25
N SER A 136 15.59 -0.90 -13.47
CA SER A 136 15.75 0.51 -13.11
C SER A 136 17.14 0.78 -12.55
N PRO A 137 17.77 1.92 -12.89
CA PRO A 137 19.05 2.31 -12.27
C PRO A 137 18.91 2.34 -10.76
N ILE A 138 19.87 1.78 -10.02
CA ILE A 138 19.82 1.73 -8.56
C ILE A 138 20.07 3.13 -7.96
N GLY A 139 21.07 3.87 -8.43
CA GLY A 139 21.47 5.17 -7.89
C GLY A 139 22.15 5.10 -6.53
N GLU A 140 22.58 6.27 -6.06
CA GLU A 140 23.16 6.40 -4.72
C GLU A 140 22.06 6.61 -3.67
N TYR A 141 22.36 6.34 -2.39
CA TYR A 141 21.45 6.69 -1.30
C TYR A 141 21.39 8.21 -1.15
N GLN A 142 20.20 8.76 -1.33
CA GLN A 142 19.92 10.20 -1.24
C GLN A 142 18.62 10.40 -0.45
N TYR A 143 18.70 11.16 0.64
CA TYR A 143 17.60 11.32 1.59
C TYR A 143 17.00 12.74 1.61
N GLU A 144 17.53 13.66 0.78
CA GLU A 144 17.04 15.02 0.65
C GLU A 144 17.44 15.65 -0.69
N GLY A 145 16.82 16.76 -1.06
CA GLY A 145 17.25 17.59 -2.19
C GLY A 145 17.07 16.93 -3.56
N TRP A 146 16.12 16.03 -3.71
CA TRP A 146 15.90 15.33 -4.99
C TRP A 146 15.49 16.27 -6.11
N THR A 147 16.17 16.12 -7.24
CA THR A 147 15.73 16.65 -8.53
C THR A 147 14.86 15.61 -9.25
N ARG A 148 14.13 16.04 -10.31
CA ARG A 148 13.40 15.11 -11.15
C ARG A 148 14.30 14.00 -11.72
N ASN A 149 15.54 14.32 -12.06
CA ASN A 149 16.47 13.36 -12.66
C ASN A 149 16.89 12.26 -11.66
N ASP A 150 17.04 12.59 -10.38
CA ASP A 150 17.37 11.61 -9.35
C ASP A 150 16.28 10.54 -9.23
N LEU A 151 15.02 10.91 -9.45
CA LEU A 151 13.87 10.00 -9.33
C LEU A 151 13.79 8.95 -10.46
N PHE A 152 14.65 9.02 -11.47
CA PHE A 152 14.83 7.92 -12.42
C PHE A 152 15.71 6.79 -11.86
N SER A 153 16.27 6.94 -10.67
CA SER A 153 17.00 5.90 -9.94
C SER A 153 16.19 5.41 -8.73
N PHE A 154 16.28 4.10 -8.44
CA PHE A 154 15.42 3.45 -7.45
C PHE A 154 15.62 3.98 -6.03
N ARG A 155 16.89 4.07 -5.55
CA ARG A 155 17.18 4.52 -4.17
C ARG A 155 16.69 5.95 -3.89
N PRO A 156 17.00 6.96 -4.71
CA PRO A 156 16.45 8.30 -4.52
C PRO A 156 14.93 8.34 -4.60
N ALA A 157 14.34 7.60 -5.54
CA ALA A 157 12.88 7.55 -5.74
C ALA A 157 12.16 6.94 -4.54
N MET A 158 12.69 5.83 -4.00
CA MET A 158 12.12 5.18 -2.82
C MET A 158 12.24 6.04 -1.56
N ALA A 159 13.41 6.68 -1.34
CA ALA A 159 13.60 7.61 -0.24
C ALA A 159 12.61 8.78 -0.32
N CYS A 160 12.51 9.39 -1.50
CA CYS A 160 11.53 10.46 -1.78
C CYS A 160 10.08 10.01 -1.55
N LEU A 161 9.72 8.78 -1.96
CA LEU A 161 8.40 8.21 -1.73
C LEU A 161 8.08 8.14 -0.24
N LEU A 162 8.96 7.51 0.57
CA LEU A 162 8.70 7.29 2.00
C LEU A 162 8.66 8.60 2.77
N GLU A 163 9.60 9.53 2.53
CA GLU A 163 9.55 10.84 3.18
C GLU A 163 8.25 11.57 2.89
N LYS A 164 7.88 11.68 1.61
CA LYS A 164 6.63 12.35 1.23
C LYS A 164 5.38 11.64 1.78
N MET A 165 5.39 10.33 1.92
CA MET A 165 4.27 9.61 2.52
C MET A 165 4.16 9.91 4.02
N ILE A 166 5.27 9.92 4.75
CA ILE A 166 5.31 10.24 6.18
C ILE A 166 4.79 11.67 6.42
N ASP A 167 5.25 12.63 5.62
CA ASP A 167 4.81 14.01 5.70
C ASP A 167 3.33 14.21 5.35
N TYR A 168 2.85 13.50 4.32
CA TYR A 168 1.48 13.67 3.84
C TYR A 168 0.44 12.94 4.69
N TYR A 169 0.83 11.84 5.34
CA TYR A 169 -0.01 10.99 6.18
C TYR A 169 0.48 10.93 7.64
N PRO A 170 0.44 12.05 8.37
CA PRO A 170 0.89 12.08 9.76
C PRO A 170 0.05 11.11 10.61
N ASN A 171 0.73 10.33 11.47
CA ASN A 171 0.14 9.32 12.37
C ASN A 171 -0.51 8.10 11.67
N VAL A 172 -0.34 7.93 10.38
CA VAL A 172 -0.74 6.72 9.65
C VAL A 172 0.39 5.70 9.70
N GLU A 173 0.08 4.44 9.98
CA GLU A 173 1.05 3.36 9.93
C GLU A 173 1.37 3.02 8.47
N ILE A 174 2.64 3.10 8.08
CA ILE A 174 3.10 2.73 6.75
C ILE A 174 3.88 1.42 6.86
N VAL A 175 3.51 0.44 6.03
CA VAL A 175 4.18 -0.87 5.96
C VAL A 175 4.56 -1.14 4.51
N PHE A 176 5.82 -1.42 4.27
CA PHE A 176 6.31 -1.81 2.96
C PHE A 176 6.32 -3.35 2.85
N LEU A 177 5.64 -3.88 1.86
CA LEU A 177 5.63 -5.32 1.58
C LEU A 177 6.71 -5.60 0.53
N LEU A 178 7.78 -6.23 0.98
CA LEU A 178 8.88 -6.64 0.13
C LEU A 178 8.51 -7.97 -0.54
N ASN A 179 8.47 -7.96 -1.89
CA ASN A 179 8.27 -9.17 -2.68
C ASN A 179 9.52 -10.05 -2.64
N ASP A 180 9.37 -11.32 -2.91
CA ASP A 180 10.50 -12.25 -3.11
C ASP A 180 11.02 -12.19 -4.56
N ASP A 181 12.14 -12.86 -4.82
CA ASP A 181 12.77 -12.95 -6.15
C ASP A 181 13.08 -11.60 -6.84
N LEU A 182 13.32 -10.55 -6.07
CA LEU A 182 13.81 -9.28 -6.59
C LEU A 182 15.35 -9.31 -6.74
N LYS A 183 15.89 -8.37 -7.51
CA LYS A 183 17.34 -8.16 -7.54
C LYS A 183 17.84 -7.79 -6.15
N GLU A 184 18.98 -8.36 -5.76
CA GLU A 184 19.57 -8.15 -4.42
C GLU A 184 19.74 -6.66 -4.07
N GLU A 185 20.14 -5.83 -5.05
CA GLU A 185 20.29 -4.40 -4.82
C GLU A 185 18.95 -3.68 -4.53
N ILE A 186 17.84 -4.20 -5.07
CA ILE A 186 16.49 -3.69 -4.74
C ILE A 186 16.14 -4.08 -3.31
N ASP A 187 16.29 -5.35 -2.94
CA ASP A 187 16.03 -5.86 -1.59
C ASP A 187 16.83 -5.10 -0.53
N GLU A 188 18.13 -4.98 -0.73
CA GLU A 188 19.01 -4.22 0.18
C GLU A 188 18.58 -2.77 0.30
N SER A 189 18.22 -2.13 -0.82
CA SER A 189 17.77 -0.74 -0.83
C SER A 189 16.46 -0.56 -0.07
N VAL A 190 15.50 -1.46 -0.22
CA VAL A 190 14.24 -1.43 0.53
C VAL A 190 14.50 -1.51 2.02
N ARG A 191 15.29 -2.50 2.47
CA ARG A 191 15.61 -2.71 3.88
C ARG A 191 16.30 -1.50 4.48
N THR A 192 17.30 -0.96 3.77
CA THR A 192 18.09 0.18 4.21
C THR A 192 17.23 1.45 4.32
N ILE A 193 16.45 1.76 3.30
CA ILE A 193 15.63 2.98 3.25
C ILE A 193 14.45 2.90 4.23
N CYS A 194 13.78 1.75 4.33
CA CYS A 194 12.74 1.55 5.33
C CYS A 194 13.27 1.70 6.75
N THR A 195 14.46 1.14 7.03
CA THR A 195 15.13 1.29 8.34
C THR A 195 15.47 2.76 8.64
N HIS A 196 15.96 3.52 7.65
CA HIS A 196 16.28 4.95 7.80
C HIS A 196 15.06 5.76 8.22
N TYR A 197 13.89 5.51 7.63
CA TYR A 197 12.64 6.21 7.92
C TYR A 197 11.80 5.58 9.04
N GLY A 198 12.23 4.48 9.64
CA GLY A 198 11.46 3.76 10.66
C GLY A 198 10.17 3.11 10.12
N VAL A 199 10.11 2.85 8.82
CA VAL A 199 9.00 2.16 8.16
C VAL A 199 9.17 0.65 8.34
N LYS A 200 8.10 -0.05 8.70
CA LYS A 200 8.08 -1.52 8.78
C LYS A 200 8.16 -2.14 7.37
N TRP A 201 8.81 -3.28 7.27
CA TRP A 201 8.93 -4.06 6.03
C TRP A 201 8.97 -5.56 6.33
#